data_02e63e5fd9e91bca0cae148843a9b4d1
#
_entry.id   02e63e5fd9e91bca0cae148843a9b4d1
#
_cell.length_a   1.000
_cell.length_b   1.000
_cell.length_c   1.000
_cell.angle_alpha   90.00
_cell.angle_beta   90.00
_cell.angle_gamma   90.00
#
_symmetry.space_group_name_H-M   'P 1'
#
loop_
_entity.id
_entity.type
_entity.pdbx_description
1 polymer ?
#
loop_
_entity_poly.entity_id
_entity_poly.type
_entity_poly.pdbx_seq_one_letter_code
_entity_poly.pdbx_strand_id
1 'polypeptide(L)'
;MAVDTLWERAKYINGATFSPDGKQLMVFGSGNAFDNIGLNIKEGQISNTYDGQLFLYDPATRKAKALTKDFNPNVTSAQWNKFDGQIYMLTEDQDYQRVYTCNPANGKIRRLDLPEDVIYNYSLAEAAPVMYYYGQSVSNANRLYSYNTKSKKTQLIYDLSADKLKDIQ
;
A
#
# COMPACT_ATOMS: atom_id res chain seq x y z
N MET A 1 29.51 5.00 -17.04
CA MET A 1 28.06 5.09 -16.75
C MET A 1 27.85 6.41 -16.02
N ALA A 2 27.06 7.33 -16.53
CA ALA A 2 26.74 8.57 -15.84
C ALA A 2 25.66 8.30 -14.79
N VAL A 3 25.87 8.80 -13.57
CA VAL A 3 24.87 8.76 -12.49
C VAL A 3 24.27 10.14 -12.38
N ASP A 4 22.95 10.25 -12.46
CA ASP A 4 22.22 11.51 -12.24
C ASP A 4 21.53 11.46 -10.87
N THR A 5 21.60 12.57 -10.14
CA THR A 5 20.91 12.75 -8.86
C THR A 5 19.54 13.33 -9.10
N LEU A 6 18.49 12.56 -8.89
CA LEU A 6 17.13 13.00 -9.12
C LEU A 6 16.65 14.04 -8.10
N TRP A 7 17.12 13.93 -6.84
CA TRP A 7 16.73 14.84 -5.76
C TRP A 7 17.85 14.96 -4.71
N GLU A 8 18.49 16.10 -4.62
CA GLU A 8 19.67 16.31 -3.74
C GLU A 8 19.36 16.26 -2.23
N ARG A 9 18.10 16.56 -1.86
CA ARG A 9 17.64 16.62 -0.47
C ARG A 9 16.70 15.48 -0.08
N ALA A 10 16.64 14.44 -0.87
CA ALA A 10 15.80 13.28 -0.56
C ALA A 10 16.32 12.57 0.71
N LYS A 11 15.69 12.87 1.84
CA LYS A 11 15.92 12.19 3.12
C LYS A 11 14.74 11.28 3.42
N TYR A 12 15.00 10.21 4.22
CA TYR A 12 13.95 9.33 4.70
C TYR A 12 13.15 8.61 3.60
N ILE A 13 13.82 8.29 2.49
CA ILE A 13 13.28 7.45 1.42
C ILE A 13 13.71 6.01 1.67
N ASN A 14 12.74 5.09 1.64
CA ASN A 14 12.93 3.66 1.89
C ASN A 14 12.93 2.84 0.58
N GLY A 15 12.35 3.35 -0.50
CA GLY A 15 12.32 2.68 -1.78
C GLY A 15 11.58 3.47 -2.85
N ALA A 16 11.79 3.04 -4.10
CA ALA A 16 11.09 3.61 -5.24
C ALA A 16 10.83 2.53 -6.31
N THR A 17 9.70 2.65 -6.99
CA THR A 17 9.30 1.76 -8.09
C THR A 17 8.72 2.60 -9.23
N PHE A 18 9.06 2.25 -10.48
CA PHE A 18 8.48 2.92 -11.63
C PHE A 18 6.97 2.66 -11.75
N SER A 19 6.28 3.67 -12.26
CA SER A 19 4.91 3.51 -12.76
C SER A 19 4.87 2.47 -13.89
N PRO A 20 3.72 1.83 -14.15
CA PRO A 20 3.59 0.85 -15.24
C PRO A 20 4.03 1.35 -16.62
N ASP A 21 3.91 2.65 -16.88
CA ASP A 21 4.33 3.30 -18.12
C ASP A 21 5.78 3.84 -18.10
N GLY A 22 6.49 3.66 -16.97
CA GLY A 22 7.87 4.08 -16.78
C GLY A 22 8.11 5.59 -16.66
N LYS A 23 7.05 6.42 -16.60
CA LYS A 23 7.19 7.89 -16.63
C LYS A 23 7.33 8.51 -15.25
N GLN A 24 6.81 7.87 -14.23
CA GLN A 24 6.83 8.35 -12.84
C GLN A 24 7.46 7.31 -11.91
N LEU A 25 7.87 7.76 -10.74
CA LEU A 25 8.26 6.90 -9.64
C LEU A 25 7.23 7.01 -8.52
N MET A 26 6.75 5.87 -8.05
CA MET A 26 6.16 5.75 -6.74
C MET A 26 7.29 5.65 -5.73
N VAL A 27 7.37 6.59 -4.81
CA VAL A 27 8.41 6.64 -3.78
C VAL A 27 7.78 6.36 -2.44
N PHE A 28 8.37 5.45 -1.68
CA PHE A 28 8.01 5.13 -0.32
C PHE A 28 9.00 5.78 0.65
N GLY A 29 8.50 6.51 1.62
CA GLY A 29 9.32 7.23 2.59
C GLY A 29 8.49 7.74 3.76
N SER A 30 9.11 8.57 4.61
CA SER A 30 8.38 9.24 5.70
C SER A 30 7.80 10.59 5.26
N GLY A 31 6.97 11.19 6.09
CA GLY A 31 6.41 12.53 5.84
C GLY A 31 7.45 13.62 5.60
N ASN A 32 8.70 13.42 6.07
CA ASN A 32 9.81 14.35 5.86
C ASN A 32 10.46 14.26 4.47
N ALA A 33 10.12 13.27 3.66
CA ALA A 33 10.65 13.16 2.30
C ALA A 33 10.27 14.39 1.46
N PHE A 34 11.11 14.70 0.46
CA PHE A 34 10.87 15.79 -0.49
C PHE A 34 10.58 17.15 0.18
N ASP A 35 11.46 17.59 1.07
CA ASP A 35 11.32 18.86 1.78
C ASP A 35 10.04 18.98 2.63
N ASN A 36 9.67 17.89 3.30
CA ASN A 36 8.55 17.80 4.25
C ASN A 36 7.14 17.92 3.62
N ILE A 37 6.99 17.66 2.32
CA ILE A 37 5.67 17.77 1.68
C ILE A 37 4.62 16.77 2.18
N GLY A 38 5.07 15.68 2.84
CA GLY A 38 4.19 14.67 3.44
C GLY A 38 3.73 14.99 4.86
N LEU A 39 4.26 16.06 5.49
CA LEU A 39 3.86 16.39 6.85
C LEU A 39 2.46 16.97 6.93
N ASN A 40 1.65 16.41 7.82
CA ASN A 40 0.33 16.90 8.19
C ASN A 40 0.34 17.25 9.68
N ILE A 41 1.10 18.30 10.04
CA ILE A 41 1.25 18.76 11.42
C ILE A 41 0.29 19.91 11.66
N LYS A 42 -0.58 19.77 12.65
CA LYS A 42 -1.40 20.86 13.21
C LYS A 42 -0.81 21.23 14.56
N GLU A 43 -1.09 22.46 14.98
CA GLU A 43 -0.67 22.94 16.30
C GLU A 43 -1.14 22.00 17.42
N GLY A 44 -0.22 21.58 18.29
CA GLY A 44 -0.49 20.66 19.39
C GLY A 44 -0.58 19.18 19.03
N GLN A 45 -0.33 18.78 17.77
CA GLN A 45 -0.30 17.38 17.35
C GLN A 45 1.12 16.83 17.27
N ILE A 46 1.21 15.49 17.49
CA ILE A 46 2.45 14.74 17.25
C ILE A 46 2.67 14.63 15.73
N SER A 47 3.92 14.84 15.30
CA SER A 47 4.28 14.72 13.90
C SER A 47 4.12 13.27 13.38
N ASN A 48 3.59 13.12 12.16
CA ASN A 48 3.48 11.87 11.43
C ASN A 48 4.80 11.45 10.72
N THR A 49 5.94 11.81 11.28
CA THR A 49 7.27 11.52 10.69
C THR A 49 7.67 10.05 10.74
N TYR A 50 7.03 9.27 11.60
CA TYR A 50 7.28 7.83 11.75
C TYR A 50 6.45 6.98 10.79
N ASP A 51 5.35 7.53 10.25
CA ASP A 51 4.48 6.81 9.35
C ASP A 51 5.09 6.69 7.96
N GLY A 52 4.97 5.50 7.37
CA GLY A 52 5.27 5.28 5.97
C GLY A 52 4.26 6.00 5.08
N GLN A 53 4.77 6.72 4.09
CA GLN A 53 3.97 7.48 3.14
C GLN A 53 4.39 7.23 1.70
N LEU A 54 3.48 7.50 0.78
CA LEU A 54 3.70 7.40 -0.65
C LEU A 54 3.74 8.78 -1.32
N PHE A 55 4.65 8.88 -2.26
CA PHE A 55 4.83 10.04 -3.11
C PHE A 55 4.85 9.62 -4.57
N LEU A 56 4.40 10.49 -5.45
CA LEU A 56 4.71 10.43 -6.88
C LEU A 56 5.82 11.41 -7.18
N TYR A 57 6.85 10.93 -7.86
CA TYR A 57 7.94 11.75 -8.37
C TYR A 57 7.97 11.66 -9.89
N ASP A 58 8.00 12.80 -10.55
CA ASP A 58 8.15 12.93 -11.99
C ASP A 58 9.61 13.31 -12.32
N PRO A 59 10.40 12.39 -12.91
CA PRO A 59 11.80 12.67 -13.23
C PRO A 59 11.98 13.76 -14.30
N ALA A 60 11.03 13.91 -15.21
CA ALA A 60 11.12 14.90 -16.30
C ALA A 60 10.97 16.33 -15.79
N THR A 61 10.06 16.54 -14.84
CA THR A 61 9.81 17.87 -14.24
C THR A 61 10.51 18.06 -12.89
N ARG A 62 11.11 16.99 -12.33
CA ARG A 62 11.71 16.95 -11.00
C ARG A 62 10.76 17.41 -9.89
N LYS A 63 9.48 17.08 -10.01
CA LYS A 63 8.45 17.43 -9.03
C LYS A 63 7.98 16.20 -8.26
N ALA A 64 7.79 16.37 -6.96
CA ALA A 64 7.20 15.40 -6.08
C ALA A 64 5.82 15.84 -5.62
N LYS A 65 4.90 14.87 -5.42
CA LYS A 65 3.56 15.06 -4.87
C LYS A 65 3.31 14.01 -3.80
N ALA A 66 2.92 14.41 -2.59
CA ALA A 66 2.48 13.48 -1.57
C ALA A 66 1.10 12.90 -1.94
N LEU A 67 0.97 11.56 -1.89
CA LEU A 67 -0.29 10.84 -2.14
C LEU A 67 -1.06 10.57 -0.85
N THR A 68 -0.35 10.31 0.25
CA THR A 68 -0.94 9.82 1.50
C THR A 68 -0.76 10.78 2.68
N LYS A 69 -0.47 12.05 2.40
CA LYS A 69 -0.27 13.09 3.42
C LYS A 69 -1.38 13.16 4.48
N ASP A 70 -2.64 13.08 4.03
CA ASP A 70 -3.82 13.20 4.89
C ASP A 70 -4.47 11.82 5.17
N PHE A 71 -3.75 10.76 4.89
CA PHE A 71 -4.16 9.38 5.16
C PHE A 71 -3.59 8.94 6.50
N ASN A 72 -4.46 8.65 7.47
CA ASN A 72 -4.05 8.38 8.85
C ASN A 72 -3.35 7.02 9.08
N PRO A 73 -3.75 5.90 8.42
CA PRO A 73 -3.06 4.63 8.59
C PRO A 73 -1.61 4.67 8.11
N ASN A 74 -0.72 3.96 8.83
CA ASN A 74 0.68 3.80 8.45
C ASN A 74 0.79 2.88 7.22
N VAL A 75 1.39 3.34 6.13
CA VAL A 75 1.66 2.50 4.95
C VAL A 75 2.92 1.67 5.22
N THR A 76 2.79 0.33 5.22
CA THR A 76 3.91 -0.59 5.45
C THR A 76 4.52 -1.12 4.15
N SER A 77 3.69 -1.28 3.11
CA SER A 77 4.15 -1.62 1.76
C SER A 77 3.19 -1.13 0.70
N ALA A 78 3.68 -1.01 -0.54
CA ALA A 78 2.84 -0.62 -1.67
C ALA A 78 3.31 -1.27 -2.97
N GLN A 79 2.36 -1.54 -3.85
CA GLN A 79 2.60 -2.06 -5.18
C GLN A 79 1.76 -1.30 -6.20
N TRP A 80 2.38 -0.81 -7.27
CA TRP A 80 1.66 -0.22 -8.40
C TRP A 80 1.22 -1.33 -9.36
N ASN A 81 -0.09 -1.55 -9.45
CA ASN A 81 -0.63 -2.63 -10.28
C ASN A 81 -0.62 -2.23 -11.77
N LYS A 82 0.00 -3.06 -12.58
CA LYS A 82 0.07 -2.87 -14.04
C LYS A 82 -1.27 -3.07 -14.73
N PHE A 83 -2.15 -3.93 -14.16
CA PHE A 83 -3.43 -4.26 -14.79
C PHE A 83 -4.44 -3.12 -14.74
N ASP A 84 -4.60 -2.46 -13.59
CA ASP A 84 -5.63 -1.43 -13.38
C ASP A 84 -5.07 -0.03 -13.09
N GLY A 85 -3.75 0.11 -13.01
CA GLY A 85 -3.07 1.36 -12.75
C GLY A 85 -3.25 1.92 -11.34
N GLN A 86 -3.88 1.17 -10.41
CA GLN A 86 -4.04 1.57 -9.02
C GLN A 86 -2.80 1.20 -8.21
N ILE A 87 -2.52 1.98 -7.18
CA ILE A 87 -1.54 1.63 -6.16
C ILE A 87 -2.28 0.90 -5.04
N TYR A 88 -1.85 -0.32 -4.73
CA TYR A 88 -2.33 -1.10 -3.59
C TYR A 88 -1.38 -0.89 -2.43
N MET A 89 -1.91 -0.66 -1.25
CA MET A 89 -1.16 -0.35 -0.03
C MET A 89 -1.55 -1.32 1.08
N LEU A 90 -0.59 -2.00 1.69
CA LEU A 90 -0.77 -2.64 2.97
C LEU A 90 -0.52 -1.62 4.07
N THR A 91 -1.38 -1.58 5.06
CA THR A 91 -1.34 -0.55 6.09
C THR A 91 -1.58 -1.12 7.48
N GLU A 92 -0.98 -0.49 8.48
CA GLU A 92 -1.40 -0.60 9.86
C GLU A 92 -2.46 0.48 10.13
N ASP A 93 -3.67 0.04 10.42
CA ASP A 93 -4.85 0.89 10.65
C ASP A 93 -5.42 0.56 12.03
N GLN A 94 -4.88 1.22 13.05
CA GLN A 94 -5.12 0.94 14.48
C GLN A 94 -4.64 -0.49 14.83
N ASP A 95 -5.58 -1.38 15.19
CA ASP A 95 -5.37 -2.79 15.51
C ASP A 95 -5.55 -3.74 14.31
N TYR A 96 -5.72 -3.19 13.11
CA TYR A 96 -5.91 -3.93 11.87
C TYR A 96 -4.71 -3.80 10.93
N GLN A 97 -4.51 -4.83 10.11
CA GLN A 97 -3.67 -4.73 8.91
C GLN A 97 -4.55 -4.86 7.68
N ARG A 98 -4.66 -3.81 6.90
CA ARG A 98 -5.65 -3.68 5.83
C ARG A 98 -5.02 -3.31 4.50
N VAL A 99 -5.70 -3.68 3.42
CA VAL A 99 -5.32 -3.26 2.08
C VAL A 99 -6.21 -2.12 1.61
N TYR A 100 -5.57 -1.05 1.15
CA TYR A 100 -6.18 0.10 0.52
C TYR A 100 -5.72 0.23 -0.92
N THR A 101 -6.52 0.87 -1.76
CA THR A 101 -6.11 1.32 -3.09
C THR A 101 -6.02 2.83 -3.11
N CYS A 102 -5.02 3.35 -3.82
CA CYS A 102 -4.86 4.77 -4.11
C CYS A 102 -4.85 4.98 -5.62
N ASN A 103 -5.69 5.88 -6.11
CA ASN A 103 -5.64 6.29 -7.50
C ASN A 103 -4.54 7.35 -7.67
N PRO A 104 -3.46 7.08 -8.42
CA PRO A 104 -2.32 8.00 -8.51
C PRO A 104 -2.67 9.33 -9.18
N ALA A 105 -3.65 9.36 -10.08
CA ALA A 105 -4.02 10.58 -10.81
C ALA A 105 -4.70 11.62 -9.92
N ASN A 106 -5.59 11.19 -9.01
CA ASN A 106 -6.39 12.10 -8.17
C ASN A 106 -6.16 11.93 -6.66
N GLY A 107 -5.34 10.96 -6.22
CA GLY A 107 -5.04 10.69 -4.82
C GLY A 107 -6.20 10.06 -4.04
N LYS A 108 -7.27 9.60 -4.69
CA LYS A 108 -8.42 9.01 -4.01
C LYS A 108 -8.05 7.65 -3.43
N ILE A 109 -8.17 7.53 -2.10
CA ILE A 109 -7.89 6.31 -1.36
C ILE A 109 -9.20 5.60 -1.00
N ARG A 110 -9.21 4.26 -1.08
CA ARG A 110 -10.34 3.41 -0.72
C ARG A 110 -9.85 2.14 -0.05
N ARG A 111 -10.47 1.76 1.06
CA ARG A 111 -10.26 0.46 1.69
C ARG A 111 -10.85 -0.65 0.81
N LEU A 112 -10.15 -1.78 0.72
CA LEU A 112 -10.71 -3.00 0.19
C LEU A 112 -11.54 -3.69 1.28
N ASP A 113 -12.71 -4.17 0.90
CA ASP A 113 -13.56 -4.98 1.77
C ASP A 113 -13.11 -6.44 1.67
N LEU A 114 -12.24 -6.82 2.59
CA LEU A 114 -11.65 -8.16 2.68
C LEU A 114 -12.07 -8.79 4.01
N PRO A 115 -12.30 -10.12 4.07
CA PRO A 115 -12.88 -10.80 5.22
C PRO A 115 -11.97 -10.91 6.46
N GLU A 116 -10.66 -10.67 6.32
CA GLU A 116 -9.73 -10.84 7.44
C GLU A 116 -9.36 -9.50 8.09
N ASP A 117 -9.11 -9.53 9.40
CA ASP A 117 -8.75 -8.35 10.19
C ASP A 117 -7.28 -7.97 10.04
N VAL A 118 -6.43 -8.99 9.90
CA VAL A 118 -4.98 -8.86 9.78
C VAL A 118 -4.53 -9.50 8.48
N ILE A 119 -4.26 -8.68 7.47
CA ILE A 119 -3.69 -9.11 6.19
C ILE A 119 -2.17 -9.03 6.31
N TYR A 120 -1.48 -10.15 6.21
CA TYR A 120 -0.01 -10.20 6.35
C TYR A 120 0.72 -9.80 5.08
N ASN A 121 0.18 -10.23 3.93
CA ASN A 121 0.80 -9.90 2.64
C ASN A 121 -0.19 -10.15 1.50
N TYR A 122 0.11 -9.55 0.35
CA TYR A 122 -0.64 -9.75 -0.88
C TYR A 122 0.30 -9.78 -2.09
N SER A 123 -0.19 -10.31 -3.20
CA SER A 123 0.48 -10.32 -4.49
C SER A 123 -0.54 -10.02 -5.59
N LEU A 124 -0.17 -9.15 -6.52
CA LEU A 124 -1.02 -8.73 -7.63
C LEU A 124 -0.53 -9.37 -8.93
N ALA A 125 -1.44 -9.92 -9.71
CA ALA A 125 -1.16 -10.37 -11.06
C ALA A 125 -0.93 -9.15 -11.99
N GLU A 126 0.10 -9.23 -12.84
CA GLU A 126 0.43 -8.14 -13.77
C GLU A 126 -0.54 -8.05 -14.96
N ALA A 127 -1.09 -9.20 -15.40
CA ALA A 127 -1.88 -9.32 -16.62
C ALA A 127 -3.35 -9.73 -16.38
N ALA A 128 -3.79 -9.79 -15.12
CA ALA A 128 -5.14 -10.22 -14.78
C ALA A 128 -5.69 -9.44 -13.57
N PRO A 129 -7.03 -9.31 -13.45
CA PRO A 129 -7.66 -8.63 -12.31
C PRO A 129 -7.67 -9.49 -11.05
N VAL A 130 -6.53 -10.01 -10.63
CA VAL A 130 -6.41 -10.95 -9.52
C VAL A 130 -5.36 -10.49 -8.52
N MET A 131 -5.73 -10.52 -7.26
CA MET A 131 -4.86 -10.39 -6.11
C MET A 131 -4.99 -11.66 -5.26
N TYR A 132 -3.87 -12.27 -4.87
CA TYR A 132 -3.84 -13.25 -3.80
C TYR A 132 -3.40 -12.57 -2.51
N TYR A 133 -3.98 -12.94 -1.41
CA TYR A 133 -3.58 -12.46 -0.09
C TYR A 133 -3.81 -13.52 0.97
N TYR A 134 -3.09 -13.42 2.07
CA TYR A 134 -3.34 -14.24 3.24
C TYR A 134 -3.42 -13.40 4.50
N GLY A 135 -4.23 -13.85 5.44
CA GLY A 135 -4.48 -13.16 6.67
C GLY A 135 -5.22 -14.03 7.68
N GLN A 136 -5.56 -13.42 8.78
CA GLN A 136 -6.33 -14.05 9.86
C GLN A 136 -7.25 -13.04 10.53
N SER A 137 -8.22 -13.56 11.28
CA SER A 137 -9.05 -12.81 12.23
C SER A 137 -8.96 -13.42 13.61
N VAL A 138 -9.58 -12.81 14.60
CA VAL A 138 -9.61 -13.32 15.99
C VAL A 138 -10.19 -14.73 16.06
N SER A 139 -11.14 -15.06 15.18
CA SER A 139 -11.88 -16.33 15.18
C SER A 139 -11.31 -17.41 14.26
N ASN A 140 -10.25 -17.15 13.51
CA ASN A 140 -9.67 -18.10 12.57
C ASN A 140 -8.16 -17.94 12.44
N ALA A 141 -7.47 -19.05 12.14
CA ALA A 141 -6.06 -19.02 11.77
C ALA A 141 -5.88 -18.53 10.30
N ASN A 142 -4.63 -18.53 9.82
CA ASN A 142 -4.30 -18.05 8.49
C ASN A 142 -5.10 -18.72 7.38
N ARG A 143 -5.66 -17.90 6.52
CA ARG A 143 -6.39 -18.28 5.33
C ARG A 143 -5.81 -17.61 4.09
N LEU A 144 -5.79 -18.33 2.99
CA LEU A 144 -5.37 -17.83 1.68
C LEU A 144 -6.62 -17.56 0.83
N TYR A 145 -6.64 -16.39 0.21
CA TYR A 145 -7.74 -15.94 -0.64
C TYR A 145 -7.25 -15.48 -2.00
N SER A 146 -8.14 -15.59 -2.99
CA SER A 146 -8.07 -14.77 -4.20
C SER A 146 -9.14 -13.66 -4.14
N TYR A 147 -8.77 -12.50 -4.65
CA TYR A 147 -9.66 -11.35 -4.79
C TYR A 147 -9.62 -10.85 -6.24
N ASN A 148 -10.78 -10.77 -6.85
CA ASN A 148 -10.88 -10.19 -8.19
C ASN A 148 -11.02 -8.68 -8.10
N THR A 149 -10.00 -7.96 -8.57
CA THR A 149 -9.90 -6.49 -8.43
C THR A 149 -10.96 -5.74 -9.25
N LYS A 150 -11.55 -6.38 -10.28
CA LYS A 150 -12.61 -5.81 -11.13
C LYS A 150 -13.99 -6.08 -10.55
N SER A 151 -14.32 -7.33 -10.25
CA SER A 151 -15.65 -7.72 -9.75
C SER A 151 -15.82 -7.53 -8.25
N LYS A 152 -14.72 -7.27 -7.50
CA LYS A 152 -14.67 -7.12 -6.04
C LYS A 152 -15.08 -8.37 -5.27
N LYS A 153 -14.98 -9.54 -5.88
CA LYS A 153 -15.32 -10.82 -5.26
C LYS A 153 -14.10 -11.48 -4.66
N THR A 154 -14.27 -11.97 -3.43
CA THR A 154 -13.28 -12.78 -2.70
C THR A 154 -13.65 -14.25 -2.77
N GLN A 155 -12.66 -15.12 -2.89
CA GLN A 155 -12.81 -16.58 -2.81
C GLN A 155 -11.76 -17.15 -1.87
N LEU A 156 -12.19 -17.94 -0.89
CA LEU A 156 -11.29 -18.72 -0.04
C LEU A 156 -10.63 -19.82 -0.89
N ILE A 157 -9.31 -19.88 -0.86
CA ILE A 157 -8.52 -20.89 -1.57
C ILE A 157 -8.09 -21.99 -0.61
N TYR A 158 -7.63 -21.61 0.59
CA TYR A 158 -7.13 -22.54 1.57
C TYR A 158 -7.29 -22.02 2.99
N ASP A 159 -7.73 -22.89 3.91
CA ASP A 159 -7.80 -22.65 5.35
C ASP A 159 -6.78 -23.55 6.04
N LEU A 160 -5.74 -22.94 6.63
CA LEU A 160 -4.63 -23.66 7.26
C LEU A 160 -5.07 -24.48 8.49
N SER A 161 -6.18 -24.11 9.11
CA SER A 161 -6.69 -24.74 10.34
C SER A 161 -7.91 -25.64 10.12
N ALA A 162 -8.46 -25.71 8.91
CA ALA A 162 -9.71 -26.43 8.66
C ALA A 162 -9.70 -27.87 9.16
N ASP A 163 -8.62 -28.61 8.92
CA ASP A 163 -8.48 -30.00 9.37
C ASP A 163 -8.22 -30.16 10.88
N LYS A 164 -7.60 -29.14 11.50
CA LYS A 164 -7.24 -29.18 12.93
C LYS A 164 -8.39 -28.75 13.84
N LEU A 165 -9.28 -27.90 13.34
CA LEU A 165 -10.37 -27.32 14.14
C LEU A 165 -11.74 -27.94 13.88
N LYS A 166 -11.86 -28.87 12.93
CA LYS A 166 -13.14 -29.51 12.58
C LYS A 166 -13.81 -30.24 13.73
N ASP A 167 -13.04 -30.69 14.72
CA ASP A 167 -13.53 -31.42 15.89
C ASP A 167 -13.64 -30.53 17.15
N ILE A 168 -13.35 -29.24 17.02
CA ILE A 168 -13.48 -28.25 18.09
C ILE A 168 -14.74 -27.41 17.79
N GLN A 169 -15.81 -27.69 18.52
CA GLN A 169 -17.05 -26.89 18.51
C GLN A 169 -17.12 -26.00 19.75
#